data_5b79c00b066ac6fda1b0bce3cb8324b0
#
_entry.id   5b79c00b066ac6fda1b0bce3cb8324b0
#
_cell.length_a   1.000
_cell.length_b   1.000
_cell.length_c   1.000
_cell.angle_alpha   90.00
_cell.angle_beta   90.00
_cell.angle_gamma   90.00
#
_symmetry.space_group_name_H-M   'P 1'
#
loop_
_entity.id
_entity.type
_entity.pdbx_description
1 polymer ?
#
loop_
_entity_poly.entity_id
_entity_poly.type
_entity_poly.pdbx_seq_one_letter_code
_entity_poly.pdbx_strand_id
1 'polypeptide(L)'
;MADQDHGALAGREAVVVGGGIGGLTAALALARRGARVIVHERAGAYREVGAGIQVSPNAVRVLEALGLRDAFHAASANSQGVELRDQGGALVLAMDFTRARPQASFRTVHRARLLQVLEDAARAAGVEIRLGSPVETLPEAPLLIGADGLHSRVRVALNGPETPFFTGQTAWRAIIPAEADARPVSQVFMGPGRHLVSYPLGFGQRNIVAVVERDAWTAESWSQTDDPQSLRRAFAGFGGPVPGWLSQVTATGLWGLFRHEVAARWQDGTRAILGDAAHPTLPFLAQGACMAIEDAWVLAACLDADPDQPRALARYQTLRRDRCARIVAAATANARNYHLSGPKRLAGHTALRLANRLAPRAVFERFAWVYDHDPIAVG
;
A
#
# COMPACT_ATOMS: atom_id res chain seq x y z
N MET A 1 13.94 31.28 29.66
CA MET A 1 14.12 30.53 28.41
C MET A 1 13.84 29.10 28.76
N ALA A 2 12.65 28.59 28.43
CA ALA A 2 12.34 27.20 28.62
C ALA A 2 13.22 26.41 27.66
N ASP A 3 13.99 25.47 28.20
CA ASP A 3 14.69 24.44 27.48
C ASP A 3 13.61 23.69 26.69
N GLN A 4 13.52 23.90 25.38
CA GLN A 4 12.65 23.10 24.55
C GLN A 4 13.31 21.71 24.56
N ASP A 5 12.63 20.78 25.19
CA ASP A 5 12.96 19.37 25.20
C ASP A 5 12.97 18.87 23.72
N HIS A 6 14.08 19.10 23.05
CA HIS A 6 14.26 18.65 21.68
C HIS A 6 14.43 17.12 21.74
N GLY A 7 13.52 16.40 21.08
CA GLY A 7 13.56 14.95 20.96
C GLY A 7 14.93 14.45 20.46
N ALA A 8 15.21 13.17 20.63
CA ALA A 8 16.51 12.57 20.31
C ALA A 8 16.93 12.70 18.84
N LEU A 9 16.02 13.07 17.94
CA LEU A 9 16.28 13.28 16.51
C LEU A 9 16.78 14.68 16.15
N ALA A 10 16.73 15.66 17.07
CA ALA A 10 17.12 17.03 16.77
C ALA A 10 18.57 17.13 16.25
N GLY A 11 18.74 17.67 15.04
CA GLY A 11 20.03 17.85 14.37
C GLY A 11 20.69 16.58 13.83
N ARG A 12 20.12 15.39 14.03
CA ARG A 12 20.66 14.14 13.46
C ARG A 12 20.52 14.10 11.95
N GLU A 13 21.49 13.47 11.30
CA GLU A 13 21.48 13.25 9.86
C GLU A 13 20.92 11.88 9.51
N ALA A 14 20.04 11.85 8.51
CA ALA A 14 19.47 10.61 7.99
C ALA A 14 19.47 10.64 6.45
N VAL A 15 19.80 9.51 5.84
CA VAL A 15 19.69 9.29 4.41
C VAL A 15 18.60 8.26 4.14
N VAL A 16 17.67 8.59 3.25
CA VAL A 16 16.59 7.70 2.81
C VAL A 16 16.86 7.31 1.36
N VAL A 17 16.93 6.02 1.09
CA VAL A 17 17.05 5.47 -0.26
C VAL A 17 15.67 5.03 -0.74
N GLY A 18 15.16 5.72 -1.76
CA GLY A 18 13.82 5.54 -2.32
C GLY A 18 12.83 6.61 -1.88
N GLY A 19 12.35 7.41 -2.86
CA GLY A 19 11.36 8.48 -2.69
C GLY A 19 9.91 8.02 -2.92
N GLY A 20 9.59 6.75 -2.69
CA GLY A 20 8.23 6.25 -2.72
C GLY A 20 7.39 6.71 -1.52
N ILE A 21 6.15 6.21 -1.41
CA ILE A 21 5.22 6.59 -0.32
C ILE A 21 5.87 6.39 1.05
N GLY A 22 6.48 5.23 1.30
CA GLY A 22 7.13 4.95 2.59
C GLY A 22 8.34 5.85 2.85
N GLY A 23 9.20 6.07 1.84
CA GLY A 23 10.39 6.89 1.97
C GLY A 23 10.09 8.36 2.21
N LEU A 24 9.16 8.95 1.45
CA LEU A 24 8.72 10.33 1.68
C LEU A 24 8.02 10.50 3.03
N THR A 25 7.22 9.51 3.45
CA THR A 25 6.58 9.53 4.78
C THR A 25 7.63 9.47 5.88
N ALA A 26 8.64 8.60 5.76
CA ALA A 26 9.74 8.49 6.73
C ALA A 26 10.56 9.78 6.79
N ALA A 27 10.92 10.33 5.63
CA ALA A 27 11.66 11.58 5.56
C ALA A 27 10.90 12.74 6.23
N LEU A 28 9.60 12.88 5.95
CA LEU A 28 8.75 13.88 6.60
C LEU A 28 8.64 13.63 8.11
N ALA A 29 8.43 12.39 8.54
CA ALA A 29 8.28 12.05 9.96
C ALA A 29 9.55 12.34 10.78
N LEU A 30 10.72 12.09 10.20
CA LEU A 30 12.02 12.41 10.79
C LEU A 30 12.28 13.92 10.80
N ALA A 31 12.07 14.62 9.68
CA ALA A 31 12.30 16.05 9.58
C ALA A 31 11.41 16.84 10.55
N ARG A 32 10.15 16.45 10.75
CA ARG A 32 9.24 17.06 11.73
C ARG A 32 9.67 16.89 13.19
N ARG A 33 10.58 15.94 13.45
CA ARG A 33 11.24 15.71 14.74
C ARG A 33 12.64 16.32 14.82
N GLY A 34 12.99 17.16 13.83
CA GLY A 34 14.24 17.93 13.82
C GLY A 34 15.43 17.27 13.15
N ALA A 35 15.28 16.11 12.51
CA ALA A 35 16.36 15.48 11.75
C ALA A 35 16.63 16.23 10.43
N ARG A 36 17.89 16.23 9.98
CA ARG A 36 18.29 16.65 8.63
C ARG A 36 18.24 15.44 7.71
N VAL A 37 17.35 15.47 6.73
CA VAL A 37 17.06 14.29 5.90
C VAL A 37 17.38 14.56 4.43
N ILE A 38 18.08 13.62 3.80
CA ILE A 38 18.32 13.56 2.36
C ILE A 38 17.62 12.33 1.81
N VAL A 39 16.82 12.49 0.76
CA VAL A 39 16.15 11.39 0.04
C VAL A 39 16.81 11.24 -1.33
N HIS A 40 17.24 10.03 -1.66
CA HIS A 40 17.68 9.66 -3.00
C HIS A 40 16.58 8.88 -3.72
N GLU A 41 16.10 9.40 -4.85
CA GLU A 41 15.12 8.74 -5.70
C GLU A 41 15.69 8.56 -7.12
N ARG A 42 15.63 7.32 -7.63
CA ARG A 42 16.17 6.97 -8.96
C ARG A 42 15.39 7.59 -10.11
N ALA A 43 14.08 7.80 -9.94
CA ALA A 43 13.23 8.45 -10.93
C ALA A 43 13.55 9.93 -11.04
N GLY A 44 13.66 10.46 -12.26
CA GLY A 44 13.85 11.89 -12.50
C GLY A 44 12.62 12.75 -12.23
N ALA A 45 11.45 12.11 -12.07
CA ALA A 45 10.19 12.74 -11.70
C ALA A 45 9.23 11.69 -11.15
N TYR A 46 8.31 12.09 -10.30
CA TYR A 46 7.17 11.25 -9.89
C TYR A 46 6.14 11.20 -11.02
N ARG A 47 6.34 10.28 -11.96
CA ARG A 47 5.44 10.12 -13.10
C ARG A 47 4.13 9.42 -12.68
N GLU A 48 3.05 9.75 -13.38
CA GLU A 48 1.78 9.03 -13.31
C GLU A 48 1.94 7.58 -13.81
N VAL A 49 2.34 6.68 -12.94
CA VAL A 49 2.09 5.27 -13.18
C VAL A 49 0.67 5.03 -12.68
N GLY A 50 -0.31 5.05 -13.63
CA GLY A 50 -1.75 5.04 -13.36
C GLY A 50 -2.20 3.94 -12.42
N ALA A 51 -2.16 4.19 -11.13
CA ALA A 51 -2.59 3.26 -10.10
C ALA A 51 -3.35 4.00 -9.00
N GLY A 52 -4.55 3.52 -8.71
CA GLY A 52 -5.26 3.88 -7.50
C GLY A 52 -4.69 3.17 -6.28
N ILE A 53 -4.80 3.81 -5.15
CA ILE A 53 -4.45 3.28 -3.82
C ILE A 53 -5.65 3.46 -2.91
N GLN A 54 -5.89 2.46 -2.07
CA GLN A 54 -6.80 2.55 -0.94
C GLN A 54 -5.98 2.83 0.32
N VAL A 55 -6.39 3.81 1.10
CA VAL A 55 -5.75 4.21 2.36
C VAL A 55 -6.77 4.03 3.48
N SER A 56 -6.50 3.07 4.35
CA SER A 56 -7.36 2.70 5.48
C SER A 56 -7.02 3.49 6.75
N PRO A 57 -7.90 3.48 7.78
CA PRO A 57 -7.78 4.36 8.94
C PRO A 57 -6.45 4.30 9.68
N ASN A 58 -5.80 3.14 9.73
CA ASN A 58 -4.48 2.98 10.34
C ASN A 58 -3.42 3.91 9.70
N ALA A 59 -3.43 4.03 8.37
CA ALA A 59 -2.51 4.93 7.66
C ALA A 59 -3.02 6.39 7.62
N VAL A 60 -4.35 6.59 7.54
CA VAL A 60 -4.93 7.95 7.58
C VAL A 60 -4.55 8.66 8.88
N ARG A 61 -4.60 7.98 10.03
CA ARG A 61 -4.15 8.55 11.32
C ARG A 61 -2.72 9.07 11.26
N VAL A 62 -1.82 8.35 10.62
CA VAL A 62 -0.42 8.80 10.45
C VAL A 62 -0.34 10.05 9.58
N LEU A 63 -1.02 10.05 8.43
CA LEU A 63 -1.02 11.22 7.53
C LEU A 63 -1.60 12.45 8.24
N GLU A 64 -2.65 12.28 9.04
CA GLU A 64 -3.23 13.35 9.84
C GLU A 64 -2.29 13.83 10.96
N ALA A 65 -1.63 12.92 11.66
CA ALA A 65 -0.63 13.25 12.69
C ALA A 65 0.60 13.95 12.10
N LEU A 66 0.93 13.65 10.83
CA LEU A 66 1.91 14.40 10.05
C LEU A 66 1.36 15.73 9.51
N GLY A 67 0.19 16.21 9.96
CA GLY A 67 -0.42 17.48 9.56
C GLY A 67 -0.84 17.53 8.08
N LEU A 68 -1.11 16.38 7.46
CA LEU A 68 -1.48 16.29 6.04
C LEU A 68 -3.01 16.15 5.85
N ARG A 69 -3.81 16.26 6.91
CA ARG A 69 -5.27 16.06 6.85
C ARG A 69 -5.90 16.76 5.65
N ASP A 70 -5.78 18.08 5.57
CA ASP A 70 -6.49 18.87 4.56
C ASP A 70 -5.97 18.59 3.14
N ALA A 71 -4.65 18.58 2.96
CA ALA A 71 -4.03 18.30 1.67
C ALA A 71 -4.37 16.87 1.17
N PHE A 72 -4.30 15.88 2.05
CA PHE A 72 -4.64 14.49 1.71
C PHE A 72 -6.13 14.33 1.44
N HIS A 73 -7.01 14.94 2.22
CA HIS A 73 -8.46 14.88 2.00
C HIS A 73 -8.85 15.56 0.69
N ALA A 74 -8.23 16.70 0.34
CA ALA A 74 -8.44 17.37 -0.94
C ALA A 74 -7.95 16.53 -2.13
N ALA A 75 -6.88 15.74 -1.96
CA ALA A 75 -6.29 14.91 -3.02
C ALA A 75 -6.97 13.53 -3.19
N SER A 76 -7.89 13.14 -2.31
CA SER A 76 -8.46 11.80 -2.24
C SER A 76 -9.98 11.80 -2.17
N ALA A 77 -10.61 10.65 -2.45
CA ALA A 77 -12.05 10.45 -2.31
C ALA A 77 -12.37 9.61 -1.06
N ASN A 78 -13.52 9.87 -0.44
CA ASN A 78 -14.02 9.03 0.64
C ASN A 78 -14.45 7.66 0.11
N SER A 79 -14.20 6.59 0.88
CA SER A 79 -14.66 5.24 0.58
C SER A 79 -15.62 4.77 1.68
N GLN A 80 -16.82 4.38 1.30
CA GLN A 80 -17.87 3.98 2.24
C GLN A 80 -17.92 2.48 2.49
N GLY A 81 -17.20 1.68 1.71
CA GLY A 81 -17.22 0.24 1.91
C GLY A 81 -16.50 -0.58 0.84
N VAL A 82 -16.57 -1.90 1.06
CA VAL A 82 -16.10 -2.90 0.10
C VAL A 82 -17.23 -3.88 -0.21
N GLU A 83 -17.45 -4.17 -1.47
CA GLU A 83 -18.39 -5.17 -1.96
C GLU A 83 -17.64 -6.32 -2.64
N LEU A 84 -17.81 -7.54 -2.13
CA LEU A 84 -17.41 -8.74 -2.84
C LEU A 84 -18.59 -9.21 -3.69
N ARG A 85 -18.34 -9.38 -4.97
CA ARG A 85 -19.33 -9.80 -5.97
C ARG A 85 -18.88 -11.09 -6.64
N ASP A 86 -19.82 -11.91 -7.06
CA ASP A 86 -19.47 -13.05 -7.89
C ASP A 86 -19.15 -12.62 -9.34
N GLN A 87 -18.72 -13.56 -10.15
CA GLN A 87 -18.35 -13.31 -11.55
C GLN A 87 -19.49 -12.70 -12.37
N GLY A 88 -20.74 -13.04 -12.06
CA GLY A 88 -21.94 -12.46 -12.71
C GLY A 88 -22.29 -11.05 -12.23
N GLY A 89 -21.65 -10.57 -11.18
CA GLY A 89 -21.88 -9.26 -10.59
C GLY A 89 -22.86 -9.25 -9.41
N ALA A 90 -23.41 -10.41 -8.99
CA ALA A 90 -24.29 -10.48 -7.84
C ALA A 90 -23.51 -10.30 -6.53
N LEU A 91 -24.12 -9.58 -5.57
CA LEU A 91 -23.49 -9.31 -4.27
C LEU A 91 -23.33 -10.61 -3.47
N VAL A 92 -22.12 -10.81 -2.96
CA VAL A 92 -21.74 -11.92 -2.06
C VAL A 92 -21.60 -11.41 -0.63
N LEU A 93 -20.91 -10.27 -0.45
CA LEU A 93 -20.63 -9.68 0.84
C LEU A 93 -20.51 -8.17 0.70
N ALA A 94 -21.01 -7.40 1.66
CA ALA A 94 -20.78 -5.96 1.78
C ALA A 94 -20.22 -5.62 3.16
N MET A 95 -19.13 -4.90 3.19
CA MET A 95 -18.62 -4.24 4.40
C MET A 95 -18.95 -2.75 4.29
N ASP A 96 -19.90 -2.29 5.09
CA ASP A 96 -20.27 -0.88 5.16
C ASP A 96 -19.46 -0.20 6.27
N PHE A 97 -18.50 0.62 5.86
CA PHE A 97 -17.58 1.31 6.77
C PHE A 97 -18.29 2.40 7.57
N THR A 98 -19.30 3.03 6.98
CA THR A 98 -20.05 4.12 7.63
C THR A 98 -20.87 3.61 8.81
N ARG A 99 -21.33 2.37 8.75
CA ARG A 99 -22.06 1.70 9.84
C ARG A 99 -21.13 1.03 10.84
N ALA A 100 -20.03 0.44 10.36
CA ALA A 100 -19.10 -0.30 11.21
C ALA A 100 -18.18 0.62 12.01
N ARG A 101 -17.70 1.68 11.39
CA ARG A 101 -16.76 2.66 11.98
C ARG A 101 -17.06 4.08 11.48
N PRO A 102 -18.16 4.72 11.93
CA PRO A 102 -18.62 6.01 11.39
C PRO A 102 -17.61 7.15 11.54
N GLN A 103 -16.68 7.04 12.51
CA GLN A 103 -15.64 8.03 12.76
C GLN A 103 -14.32 7.72 12.01
N ALA A 104 -14.20 6.55 11.39
CA ALA A 104 -12.98 6.16 10.71
C ALA A 104 -12.98 6.63 9.24
N SER A 105 -11.85 7.15 8.79
CA SER A 105 -11.68 7.61 7.43
C SER A 105 -11.05 6.53 6.56
N PHE A 106 -11.81 6.04 5.58
CA PHE A 106 -11.32 5.16 4.51
C PHE A 106 -11.29 5.98 3.22
N ARG A 107 -10.18 5.98 2.52
CA ARG A 107 -10.01 6.83 1.35
C ARG A 107 -9.42 6.10 0.15
N THR A 108 -9.73 6.59 -1.03
CA THR A 108 -9.11 6.16 -2.28
C THR A 108 -8.40 7.36 -2.89
N VAL A 109 -7.23 7.16 -3.44
CA VAL A 109 -6.41 8.24 -3.98
C VAL A 109 -5.61 7.77 -5.20
N HIS A 110 -5.41 8.65 -6.16
CA HIS A 110 -4.43 8.41 -7.22
C HIS A 110 -3.01 8.46 -6.64
N ARG A 111 -2.18 7.46 -6.94
CA ARG A 111 -0.82 7.32 -6.37
C ARG A 111 0.03 8.58 -6.54
N ALA A 112 0.00 9.18 -7.73
CA ALA A 112 0.78 10.38 -7.99
C ALA A 112 0.33 11.57 -7.12
N ARG A 113 -0.97 11.71 -6.84
CA ARG A 113 -1.49 12.76 -5.95
C ARG A 113 -1.03 12.57 -4.51
N LEU A 114 -1.02 11.32 -4.01
CA LEU A 114 -0.50 11.03 -2.68
C LEU A 114 1.00 11.31 -2.61
N LEU A 115 1.78 10.93 -3.62
CA LEU A 115 3.20 11.25 -3.70
C LEU A 115 3.45 12.76 -3.71
N GLN A 116 2.66 13.53 -4.47
CA GLN A 116 2.76 14.99 -4.50
C GLN A 116 2.50 15.63 -3.13
N VAL A 117 1.44 15.19 -2.43
CA VAL A 117 1.14 15.67 -1.06
C VAL A 117 2.31 15.38 -0.10
N LEU A 118 2.91 14.19 -0.20
CA LEU A 118 4.04 13.81 0.64
C LEU A 118 5.32 14.57 0.27
N GLU A 119 5.60 14.75 -1.02
CA GLU A 119 6.77 15.49 -1.52
C GLU A 119 6.70 16.96 -1.09
N ASP A 120 5.57 17.64 -1.33
CA ASP A 120 5.40 19.04 -0.97
C ASP A 120 5.60 19.26 0.53
N ALA A 121 5.03 18.39 1.35
CA ALA A 121 5.18 18.46 2.79
C ALA A 121 6.61 18.15 3.26
N ALA A 122 7.28 17.17 2.65
CA ALA A 122 8.66 16.85 2.96
C ALA A 122 9.60 18.02 2.62
N ARG A 123 9.45 18.62 1.44
CA ARG A 123 10.21 19.83 1.04
C ARG A 123 9.94 21.01 1.97
N ALA A 124 8.68 21.25 2.32
CA ALA A 124 8.30 22.29 3.28
C ALA A 124 8.88 22.07 4.68
N ALA A 125 9.14 20.82 5.06
CA ALA A 125 9.82 20.45 6.31
C ALA A 125 11.37 20.48 6.20
N GLY A 126 11.94 20.94 5.08
CA GLY A 126 13.38 21.07 4.88
C GLY A 126 14.08 19.78 4.40
N VAL A 127 13.33 18.78 3.95
CA VAL A 127 13.94 17.56 3.36
C VAL A 127 14.56 17.87 2.02
N GLU A 128 15.83 17.50 1.83
CA GLU A 128 16.49 17.54 0.54
C GLU A 128 16.11 16.30 -0.28
N ILE A 129 15.38 16.48 -1.39
CA ILE A 129 14.96 15.39 -2.28
C ILE A 129 15.76 15.46 -3.58
N ARG A 130 16.58 14.44 -3.81
CA ARG A 130 17.43 14.27 -5.01
C ARG A 130 16.76 13.29 -5.97
N LEU A 131 16.08 13.82 -6.97
CA LEU A 131 15.50 13.04 -8.07
C LEU A 131 16.59 12.70 -9.10
N GLY A 132 16.39 11.60 -9.88
CA GLY A 132 17.39 11.14 -10.85
C GLY A 132 18.69 10.69 -10.18
N SER A 133 18.66 10.30 -8.91
CA SER A 133 19.80 9.95 -8.08
C SER A 133 19.75 8.47 -7.66
N PRO A 134 20.04 7.52 -8.58
CA PRO A 134 20.09 6.11 -8.24
C PRO A 134 21.24 5.82 -7.28
N VAL A 135 20.95 5.08 -6.22
CA VAL A 135 21.96 4.61 -5.25
C VAL A 135 22.48 3.26 -5.70
N GLU A 136 23.67 3.24 -6.32
CA GLU A 136 24.32 1.99 -6.73
C GLU A 136 25.20 1.41 -5.62
N THR A 137 25.89 2.27 -4.89
CA THR A 137 26.62 1.92 -3.67
C THR A 137 25.96 2.62 -2.49
N LEU A 138 25.72 1.87 -1.41
CA LEU A 138 25.08 2.44 -0.23
C LEU A 138 25.95 3.56 0.36
N PRO A 139 25.38 4.77 0.57
CA PRO A 139 26.13 5.86 1.19
C PRO A 139 26.44 5.53 2.64
N GLU A 140 27.59 5.99 3.11
CA GLU A 140 27.89 6.05 4.53
C GLU A 140 27.06 7.17 5.17
N ALA A 141 26.27 6.82 6.19
CA ALA A 141 25.42 7.77 6.91
C ALA A 141 25.25 7.30 8.37
N PRO A 142 25.10 8.23 9.31
CA PRO A 142 24.80 7.88 10.70
C PRO A 142 23.53 7.06 10.83
N LEU A 143 22.52 7.35 10.00
CA LEU A 143 21.28 6.59 9.85
C LEU A 143 20.93 6.46 8.36
N LEU A 144 20.86 5.21 7.88
CA LEU A 144 20.47 4.88 6.51
C LEU A 144 19.13 4.13 6.50
N ILE A 145 18.15 4.64 5.78
CA ILE A 145 16.82 4.05 5.67
C ILE A 145 16.59 3.54 4.24
N GLY A 146 16.38 2.23 4.09
CA GLY A 146 16.00 1.59 2.84
C GLY A 146 14.48 1.59 2.66
N ALA A 147 14.00 2.41 1.72
CA ALA A 147 12.62 2.45 1.25
C ALA A 147 12.58 2.23 -0.28
N ASP A 148 13.56 1.48 -0.80
CA ASP A 148 13.92 1.29 -2.20
C ASP A 148 13.19 0.10 -2.86
N GLY A 149 12.14 -0.39 -2.19
CA GLY A 149 11.16 -1.30 -2.77
C GLY A 149 11.64 -2.76 -2.90
N LEU A 150 11.00 -3.51 -3.80
CA LEU A 150 11.19 -4.96 -3.95
C LEU A 150 12.67 -5.36 -4.21
N HIS A 151 13.41 -4.53 -4.94
CA HIS A 151 14.82 -4.77 -5.28
C HIS A 151 15.79 -4.00 -4.38
N SER A 152 15.42 -3.85 -3.10
CA SER A 152 16.15 -3.06 -2.11
C SER A 152 17.60 -3.51 -1.94
N ARG A 153 18.53 -2.57 -2.16
CA ARG A 153 19.95 -2.77 -1.87
C ARG A 153 20.24 -2.76 -0.37
N VAL A 154 19.47 -1.98 0.39
CA VAL A 154 19.61 -1.96 1.85
C VAL A 154 19.13 -3.28 2.45
N ARG A 155 18.06 -3.89 1.90
CA ARG A 155 17.64 -5.24 2.28
C ARG A 155 18.75 -6.27 2.03
N VAL A 156 19.37 -6.22 0.84
CA VAL A 156 20.48 -7.14 0.51
C VAL A 156 21.65 -6.97 1.48
N ALA A 157 21.97 -5.75 1.88
CA ALA A 157 23.04 -5.49 2.84
C ALA A 157 22.71 -6.04 4.25
N LEU A 158 21.44 -6.11 4.63
CA LEU A 158 20.98 -6.63 5.93
C LEU A 158 20.78 -8.15 5.95
N ASN A 159 20.29 -8.74 4.87
CA ASN A 159 19.80 -10.13 4.83
C ASN A 159 20.60 -11.02 3.85
N GLY A 160 21.50 -10.46 3.08
CA GLY A 160 22.16 -11.14 1.96
C GLY A 160 21.35 -11.08 0.66
N PRO A 161 21.91 -11.58 -0.44
CA PRO A 161 21.24 -11.60 -1.73
C PRO A 161 20.03 -12.55 -1.70
N GLU A 162 18.89 -12.04 -2.14
CA GLU A 162 17.62 -12.75 -2.27
C GLU A 162 17.00 -12.48 -3.64
N THR A 163 16.34 -13.46 -4.22
CA THR A 163 15.61 -13.30 -5.48
C THR A 163 14.11 -13.25 -5.20
N PRO A 164 13.39 -12.23 -5.71
CA PRO A 164 11.94 -12.22 -5.62
C PRO A 164 11.35 -13.44 -6.32
N PHE A 165 10.34 -14.04 -5.76
CA PHE A 165 9.62 -15.13 -6.40
C PHE A 165 8.32 -14.68 -7.04
N PHE A 166 7.98 -15.29 -8.15
CA PHE A 166 6.70 -15.09 -8.83
C PHE A 166 5.58 -15.75 -8.03
N THR A 167 4.49 -15.01 -7.78
CA THR A 167 3.38 -15.51 -6.95
C THR A 167 2.34 -16.31 -7.70
N GLY A 168 2.59 -16.63 -8.98
CA GLY A 168 1.64 -17.30 -9.85
C GLY A 168 0.53 -16.39 -10.38
N GLN A 169 0.72 -15.06 -10.32
CA GLN A 169 -0.32 -14.10 -10.70
C GLN A 169 0.23 -12.92 -11.46
N THR A 170 -0.56 -12.44 -12.42
CA THR A 170 -0.30 -11.18 -13.14
C THR A 170 -1.46 -10.23 -12.96
N ALA A 171 -1.19 -8.93 -13.06
CA ALA A 171 -2.18 -7.89 -12.91
C ALA A 171 -2.14 -6.88 -14.05
N TRP A 172 -3.29 -6.58 -14.65
CA TRP A 172 -3.50 -5.37 -15.42
C TRP A 172 -3.96 -4.23 -14.51
N ARG A 173 -3.53 -3.02 -14.83
CA ARG A 173 -4.04 -1.80 -14.22
C ARG A 173 -4.44 -0.78 -15.28
N ALA A 174 -5.55 -0.12 -15.04
CA ALA A 174 -6.03 0.94 -15.89
C ALA A 174 -6.76 2.00 -15.05
N ILE A 175 -6.77 3.21 -15.56
CA ILE A 175 -7.63 4.30 -15.10
C ILE A 175 -8.61 4.59 -16.23
N ILE A 176 -9.89 4.70 -15.91
CA ILE A 176 -10.97 5.06 -16.84
C ILE A 176 -11.77 6.24 -16.28
N PRO A 177 -12.59 6.92 -17.08
CA PRO A 177 -13.58 7.84 -16.55
C PRO A 177 -14.51 7.13 -15.55
N ALA A 178 -14.83 7.81 -14.45
CA ALA A 178 -15.85 7.33 -13.51
C ALA A 178 -17.24 7.76 -13.98
N GLU A 179 -18.25 6.97 -13.65
CA GLU A 179 -19.65 7.36 -13.83
C GLU A 179 -19.97 8.57 -12.92
N ALA A 180 -20.88 9.45 -13.36
CA ALA A 180 -21.25 10.66 -12.61
C ALA A 180 -21.84 10.34 -11.21
N ASP A 181 -22.54 9.21 -11.11
CA ASP A 181 -23.17 8.67 -9.90
C ASP A 181 -22.37 7.52 -9.25
N ALA A 182 -21.06 7.43 -9.53
CA ALA A 182 -20.20 6.36 -9.03
C ALA A 182 -20.29 6.25 -7.51
N ARG A 183 -20.82 5.12 -7.03
CA ARG A 183 -20.91 4.84 -5.59
C ARG A 183 -19.48 4.79 -5.00
N PRO A 184 -19.22 5.44 -3.85
CA PRO A 184 -17.91 5.49 -3.22
C PRO A 184 -17.57 4.16 -2.49
N VAL A 185 -17.61 3.06 -3.20
CA VAL A 185 -17.32 1.71 -2.70
C VAL A 185 -16.29 1.02 -3.59
N SER A 186 -15.43 0.24 -2.97
CA SER A 186 -14.53 -0.65 -3.68
C SER A 186 -15.26 -1.96 -4.00
N GLN A 187 -15.22 -2.40 -5.24
CA GLN A 187 -15.91 -3.60 -5.71
C GLN A 187 -14.88 -4.64 -6.16
N VAL A 188 -15.01 -5.87 -5.65
CA VAL A 188 -14.17 -7.02 -6.00
C VAL A 188 -15.06 -8.06 -6.68
N PHE A 189 -14.85 -8.29 -7.97
CA PHE A 189 -15.54 -9.32 -8.74
C PHE A 189 -14.68 -10.58 -8.76
N MET A 190 -15.19 -11.66 -8.17
CA MET A 190 -14.47 -12.91 -7.94
C MET A 190 -14.87 -13.97 -8.96
N GLY A 191 -13.89 -14.62 -9.57
CA GLY A 191 -14.10 -15.72 -10.53
C GLY A 191 -12.98 -16.75 -10.47
N PRO A 192 -13.17 -17.93 -11.11
CA PRO A 192 -12.16 -18.99 -11.12
C PRO A 192 -10.81 -18.52 -11.65
N GLY A 193 -9.76 -18.59 -10.82
CA GLY A 193 -8.40 -18.20 -11.20
C GLY A 193 -8.20 -16.72 -11.53
N ARG A 194 -9.18 -15.85 -11.22
CA ARG A 194 -9.08 -14.40 -11.52
C ARG A 194 -10.05 -13.57 -10.70
N HIS A 195 -9.71 -12.28 -10.54
CA HIS A 195 -10.63 -11.31 -9.98
C HIS A 195 -10.36 -9.92 -10.54
N LEU A 196 -11.36 -9.04 -10.44
CA LEU A 196 -11.24 -7.65 -10.83
C LEU A 196 -11.65 -6.76 -9.66
N VAL A 197 -10.80 -5.81 -9.31
CA VAL A 197 -11.06 -4.78 -8.31
C VAL A 197 -11.27 -3.44 -9.01
N SER A 198 -12.33 -2.73 -8.65
CA SER A 198 -12.57 -1.38 -9.15
C SER A 198 -13.13 -0.47 -8.07
N TYR A 199 -12.69 0.79 -8.08
CA TYR A 199 -13.15 1.83 -7.16
C TYR A 199 -12.95 3.24 -7.75
N PRO A 200 -13.82 4.21 -7.43
CA PRO A 200 -13.62 5.59 -7.82
C PRO A 200 -12.44 6.21 -7.04
N LEU A 201 -11.71 7.11 -7.72
CA LEU A 201 -10.57 7.83 -7.15
C LEU A 201 -10.87 9.29 -6.83
N GLY A 202 -12.08 9.74 -7.11
CA GLY A 202 -12.41 11.16 -7.20
C GLY A 202 -11.99 11.75 -8.55
N PHE A 203 -12.28 13.03 -8.76
CA PHE A 203 -11.90 13.78 -9.96
C PHE A 203 -12.35 13.12 -11.27
N GLY A 204 -13.50 12.45 -11.27
CA GLY A 204 -14.02 11.76 -12.44
C GLY A 204 -13.23 10.53 -12.89
N GLN A 205 -12.41 9.95 -12.04
CA GLN A 205 -11.56 8.80 -12.36
C GLN A 205 -11.98 7.53 -11.60
N ARG A 206 -11.83 6.39 -12.25
CA ARG A 206 -12.03 5.05 -11.68
C ARG A 206 -10.79 4.19 -11.91
N ASN A 207 -10.33 3.53 -10.87
CA ASN A 207 -9.25 2.57 -10.93
C ASN A 207 -9.75 1.16 -11.24
N ILE A 208 -9.01 0.44 -12.05
CA ILE A 208 -9.21 -0.99 -12.35
C ILE A 208 -7.90 -1.73 -12.05
N VAL A 209 -8.00 -2.83 -11.30
CA VAL A 209 -6.94 -3.83 -11.12
C VAL A 209 -7.54 -5.18 -11.47
N ALA A 210 -7.07 -5.82 -12.53
CA ALA A 210 -7.57 -7.10 -13.01
C ALA A 210 -6.47 -8.15 -12.90
N VAL A 211 -6.68 -9.17 -12.07
CA VAL A 211 -5.69 -10.19 -11.70
C VAL A 211 -6.08 -11.54 -12.30
N VAL A 212 -5.10 -12.25 -12.86
CA VAL A 212 -5.25 -13.62 -13.34
C VAL A 212 -4.10 -14.49 -12.85
N GLU A 213 -4.40 -15.77 -12.58
CA GLU A 213 -3.39 -16.80 -12.33
C GLU A 213 -2.68 -17.15 -13.63
N ARG A 214 -1.36 -17.34 -13.53
CA ARG A 214 -0.49 -17.80 -14.63
C ARG A 214 0.57 -18.74 -14.08
N ASP A 215 0.89 -19.78 -14.85
CA ASP A 215 1.89 -20.78 -14.45
C ASP A 215 3.32 -20.21 -14.53
N ALA A 216 3.58 -19.26 -15.41
CA ALA A 216 4.88 -18.66 -15.58
C ALA A 216 4.79 -17.18 -15.98
N TRP A 217 5.80 -16.42 -15.59
CA TRP A 217 6.02 -15.04 -15.99
C TRP A 217 7.50 -14.73 -15.99
N THR A 218 8.01 -14.15 -17.07
CA THR A 218 9.45 -13.92 -17.27
C THR A 218 9.89 -12.46 -17.19
N ALA A 219 8.95 -11.50 -17.24
CA ALA A 219 9.29 -10.07 -17.22
C ALA A 219 8.93 -9.43 -15.87
N GLU A 220 9.94 -8.89 -15.17
CA GLU A 220 9.79 -8.13 -13.92
C GLU A 220 9.59 -6.62 -14.15
N SER A 221 9.01 -6.20 -15.26
CA SER A 221 8.90 -4.78 -15.61
C SER A 221 7.56 -4.18 -15.16
N TRP A 222 7.62 -3.09 -14.41
CA TRP A 222 6.45 -2.27 -14.03
C TRP A 222 5.94 -1.37 -15.16
N SER A 223 6.69 -1.25 -16.26
CA SER A 223 6.39 -0.40 -17.42
C SER A 223 5.94 -1.16 -18.66
N GLN A 224 5.69 -2.46 -18.55
CA GLN A 224 5.21 -3.25 -19.68
C GLN A 224 3.76 -2.87 -20.00
N THR A 225 3.54 -2.38 -21.20
CA THR A 225 2.19 -2.16 -21.75
C THR A 225 1.64 -3.46 -22.34
N ASP A 226 0.32 -3.62 -22.33
CA ASP A 226 -0.37 -4.74 -22.98
C ASP A 226 -1.53 -4.22 -23.81
N ASP A 227 -1.96 -5.02 -24.77
CA ASP A 227 -3.17 -4.73 -25.58
C ASP A 227 -4.42 -4.81 -24.68
N PRO A 228 -5.23 -3.73 -24.59
CA PRO A 228 -6.50 -3.76 -23.87
C PRO A 228 -7.46 -4.90 -24.28
N GLN A 229 -7.32 -5.44 -25.49
CA GLN A 229 -8.09 -6.60 -25.94
C GLN A 229 -7.72 -7.87 -25.16
N SER A 230 -6.46 -8.01 -24.74
CA SER A 230 -6.04 -9.14 -23.91
C SER A 230 -6.75 -9.12 -22.56
N LEU A 231 -6.84 -7.94 -21.93
CA LEU A 231 -7.60 -7.74 -20.71
C LEU A 231 -9.11 -8.05 -20.93
N ARG A 232 -9.72 -7.55 -22.01
CA ARG A 232 -11.13 -7.81 -22.32
C ARG A 232 -11.40 -9.30 -22.52
N ARG A 233 -10.56 -10.00 -23.28
CA ARG A 233 -10.67 -11.46 -23.49
C ARG A 233 -10.56 -12.23 -22.18
N ALA A 234 -9.62 -11.83 -21.32
CA ALA A 234 -9.41 -12.50 -20.02
C ALA A 234 -10.64 -12.40 -19.10
N PHE A 235 -11.44 -11.33 -19.23
CA PHE A 235 -12.61 -11.04 -18.39
C PHE A 235 -13.94 -11.09 -19.15
N ALA A 236 -14.00 -11.66 -20.35
CA ALA A 236 -15.19 -11.72 -21.18
C ALA A 236 -16.40 -12.41 -20.50
N GLY A 237 -16.13 -13.35 -19.55
CA GLY A 237 -17.17 -14.04 -18.78
C GLY A 237 -17.65 -13.30 -17.53
N PHE A 238 -17.22 -12.06 -17.30
CA PHE A 238 -17.67 -11.27 -16.15
C PHE A 238 -18.91 -10.44 -16.52
N GLY A 239 -19.84 -10.35 -15.56
CA GLY A 239 -21.11 -9.61 -15.73
C GLY A 239 -21.12 -8.30 -14.94
N GLY A 240 -22.35 -7.78 -14.75
CA GLY A 240 -22.54 -6.48 -14.09
C GLY A 240 -21.88 -5.35 -14.86
N PRO A 241 -21.24 -4.38 -14.19
CA PRO A 241 -20.61 -3.22 -14.85
C PRO A 241 -19.26 -3.51 -15.51
N VAL A 242 -18.66 -4.70 -15.26
CA VAL A 242 -17.29 -5.03 -15.70
C VAL A 242 -17.10 -4.90 -17.22
N PRO A 243 -17.99 -5.43 -18.10
CA PRO A 243 -17.83 -5.25 -19.54
C PRO A 243 -17.82 -3.78 -19.98
N GLY A 244 -18.71 -2.96 -19.39
CA GLY A 244 -18.78 -1.53 -19.67
C GLY A 244 -17.54 -0.76 -19.21
N TRP A 245 -16.94 -1.12 -18.08
CA TRP A 245 -15.69 -0.54 -17.64
C TRP A 245 -14.52 -0.93 -18.55
N LEU A 246 -14.41 -2.22 -18.90
CA LEU A 246 -13.32 -2.70 -19.72
C LEU A 246 -13.38 -2.19 -21.16
N SER A 247 -14.58 -1.85 -21.70
CA SER A 247 -14.70 -1.23 -23.01
C SER A 247 -14.07 0.16 -23.07
N GLN A 248 -13.98 0.88 -21.93
CA GLN A 248 -13.41 2.21 -21.83
C GLN A 248 -11.87 2.19 -21.66
N VAL A 249 -11.26 1.03 -21.41
CA VAL A 249 -9.80 0.93 -21.26
C VAL A 249 -9.14 1.14 -22.61
N THR A 250 -8.40 2.23 -22.77
CA THR A 250 -7.62 2.59 -23.96
C THR A 250 -6.14 2.22 -23.84
N ALA A 251 -5.62 2.18 -22.60
CA ALA A 251 -4.24 1.79 -22.29
C ALA A 251 -4.21 1.00 -21.00
N THR A 252 -3.35 0.01 -20.91
CA THR A 252 -3.15 -0.79 -19.70
C THR A 252 -1.72 -1.27 -19.59
N GLY A 253 -1.22 -1.32 -18.36
CA GLY A 253 0.02 -2.02 -18.03
C GLY A 253 -0.28 -3.43 -17.54
N LEU A 254 0.63 -4.37 -17.82
CA LEU A 254 0.58 -5.74 -17.31
C LEU A 254 1.89 -6.08 -16.64
N TRP A 255 1.84 -6.63 -15.44
CA TRP A 255 3.04 -7.08 -14.74
C TRP A 255 2.81 -8.33 -13.90
N GLY A 256 3.88 -9.09 -13.70
CA GLY A 256 3.92 -10.19 -12.76
C GLY A 256 3.92 -9.68 -11.32
N LEU A 257 3.18 -10.38 -10.46
CA LEU A 257 3.21 -10.11 -9.03
C LEU A 257 4.35 -10.92 -8.40
N PHE A 258 5.41 -10.22 -8.03
CA PHE A 258 6.58 -10.78 -7.34
C PHE A 258 6.61 -10.28 -5.89
N ARG A 259 7.17 -11.09 -5.01
CA ARG A 259 7.48 -10.69 -3.65
C ARG A 259 8.68 -11.46 -3.08
N HIS A 260 9.24 -10.94 -2.01
CA HIS A 260 10.08 -11.68 -1.08
C HIS A 260 9.25 -12.18 0.10
N GLU A 261 9.78 -13.10 0.88
CA GLU A 261 9.32 -13.29 2.25
C GLU A 261 9.55 -12.01 3.07
N VAL A 262 8.80 -11.85 4.17
CA VAL A 262 9.05 -10.75 5.09
C VAL A 262 10.48 -10.85 5.61
N ALA A 263 11.25 -9.77 5.54
CA ALA A 263 12.66 -9.79 5.90
C ALA A 263 12.87 -10.28 7.34
N ALA A 264 13.88 -11.10 7.52
CA ALA A 264 14.24 -11.61 8.85
C ALA A 264 14.84 -10.50 9.72
N ARG A 265 15.71 -9.70 9.10
CA ARG A 265 16.39 -8.58 9.74
C ARG A 265 15.97 -7.27 9.08
N TRP A 266 15.46 -6.33 9.90
CA TRP A 266 15.02 -5.02 9.44
C TRP A 266 16.01 -3.91 9.78
N GLN A 267 17.03 -4.21 10.60
CA GLN A 267 18.00 -3.23 11.05
C GLN A 267 19.32 -3.88 11.50
N ASP A 268 20.39 -3.08 11.66
CA ASP A 268 21.70 -3.48 12.18
C ASP A 268 22.34 -2.42 13.11
N GLY A 269 21.56 -1.49 13.62
CA GLY A 269 22.01 -0.41 14.48
C GLY A 269 22.32 0.90 13.74
N THR A 270 22.63 0.85 12.43
CA THR A 270 22.88 2.04 11.58
C THR A 270 21.95 2.10 10.38
N ARG A 271 21.47 0.95 9.92
CA ARG A 271 20.56 0.82 8.77
C ARG A 271 19.21 0.28 9.22
N ALA A 272 18.13 0.72 8.57
CA ALA A 272 16.81 0.15 8.72
C ALA A 272 16.10 0.06 7.36
N ILE A 273 15.14 -0.88 7.21
CA ILE A 273 14.29 -1.01 6.02
C ILE A 273 12.83 -0.88 6.40
N LEU A 274 12.01 -0.40 5.44
CA LEU A 274 10.56 -0.24 5.57
C LEU A 274 9.82 -0.50 4.24
N GLY A 275 8.52 -0.68 4.33
CA GLY A 275 7.67 -0.89 3.16
C GLY A 275 8.06 -2.13 2.36
N ASP A 276 8.01 -2.07 1.03
CA ASP A 276 8.30 -3.21 0.17
C ASP A 276 9.76 -3.72 0.26
N ALA A 277 10.68 -2.93 0.81
CA ALA A 277 12.03 -3.40 1.13
C ALA A 277 12.01 -4.41 2.30
N ALA A 278 11.08 -4.27 3.24
CA ALA A 278 10.94 -5.14 4.39
C ALA A 278 9.89 -6.25 4.20
N HIS A 279 8.73 -5.93 3.60
CA HIS A 279 7.55 -6.79 3.54
C HIS A 279 6.72 -6.61 2.27
N PRO A 280 7.26 -6.89 1.07
CA PRO A 280 6.48 -6.78 -0.15
C PRO A 280 5.25 -7.67 -0.08
N THR A 281 4.08 -7.13 -0.45
CA THR A 281 2.80 -7.79 -0.27
C THR A 281 1.95 -7.80 -1.54
N LEU A 282 1.07 -8.78 -1.65
CA LEU A 282 0.05 -8.82 -2.69
C LEU A 282 -1.03 -7.75 -2.44
N PRO A 283 -1.63 -7.15 -3.48
CA PRO A 283 -2.56 -6.02 -3.35
C PRO A 283 -3.95 -6.39 -2.80
N PHE A 284 -4.16 -7.62 -2.33
CA PHE A 284 -5.48 -8.19 -2.05
C PHE A 284 -6.07 -7.86 -0.67
N LEU A 285 -5.37 -7.06 0.10
CA LEU A 285 -5.86 -6.45 1.34
C LEU A 285 -5.68 -4.92 1.34
N ALA A 286 -5.14 -4.37 0.24
CA ALA A 286 -4.85 -2.95 0.05
C ALA A 286 -4.00 -2.33 1.17
N GLN A 287 -3.04 -3.09 1.74
CA GLN A 287 -2.26 -2.66 2.90
C GLN A 287 -0.79 -2.30 2.60
N GLY A 288 -0.27 -2.50 1.39
CA GLY A 288 1.14 -2.24 1.11
C GLY A 288 1.56 -0.79 1.44
N ALA A 289 0.85 0.19 0.89
CA ALA A 289 1.11 1.60 1.19
C ALA A 289 0.79 1.95 2.66
N CYS A 290 -0.28 1.36 3.22
CA CYS A 290 -0.67 1.61 4.61
C CYS A 290 0.40 1.11 5.58
N MET A 291 0.94 -0.09 5.38
CA MET A 291 2.04 -0.62 6.19
C MET A 291 3.29 0.26 6.11
N ALA A 292 3.66 0.70 4.90
CA ALA A 292 4.82 1.57 4.71
C ALA A 292 4.67 2.93 5.42
N ILE A 293 3.45 3.49 5.44
CA ILE A 293 3.12 4.71 6.18
C ILE A 293 3.20 4.48 7.69
N GLU A 294 2.65 3.36 8.19
CA GLU A 294 2.79 2.97 9.61
C GLU A 294 4.27 2.78 10.00
N ASP A 295 5.05 2.08 9.18
CA ASP A 295 6.47 1.83 9.42
C ASP A 295 7.25 3.13 9.58
N ALA A 296 7.02 4.08 8.67
CA ALA A 296 7.67 5.37 8.65
C ALA A 296 7.43 6.17 9.95
N TRP A 297 6.19 6.17 10.42
CA TRP A 297 5.84 6.82 11.69
C TRP A 297 6.50 6.15 12.89
N VAL A 298 6.35 4.82 13.00
CA VAL A 298 6.87 4.06 14.15
C VAL A 298 8.40 4.10 14.20
N LEU A 299 9.07 4.04 13.04
CA LEU A 299 10.52 4.21 12.95
C LEU A 299 10.95 5.58 13.52
N ALA A 300 10.33 6.66 13.04
CA ALA A 300 10.67 8.01 13.49
C ALA A 300 10.35 8.22 14.98
N ALA A 301 9.22 7.67 15.46
CA ALA A 301 8.84 7.77 16.87
C ALA A 301 9.80 7.00 17.81
N CYS A 302 10.23 5.79 17.40
CA CYS A 302 11.21 5.03 18.18
C CYS A 302 12.55 5.76 18.26
N LEU A 303 13.02 6.35 17.15
CA LEU A 303 14.29 7.08 17.11
C LEU A 303 14.25 8.40 17.88
N ASP A 304 13.08 9.03 17.98
CA ASP A 304 12.91 10.26 18.73
C ASP A 304 12.78 10.03 20.23
N ALA A 305 12.19 8.90 20.61
CA ALA A 305 11.99 8.52 22.01
C ALA A 305 13.26 7.96 22.68
N ASP A 306 14.24 7.52 21.90
CA ASP A 306 15.43 6.85 22.44
C ASP A 306 16.72 7.34 21.78
N PRO A 307 17.64 7.99 22.52
CA PRO A 307 18.94 8.43 21.99
C PRO A 307 19.86 7.29 21.59
N ASP A 308 19.67 6.08 22.11
CA ASP A 308 20.39 4.87 21.70
C ASP A 308 19.79 4.32 20.40
N GLN A 309 20.38 4.71 19.28
CA GLN A 309 19.88 4.36 17.94
C GLN A 309 19.74 2.84 17.71
N PRO A 310 20.70 1.97 18.04
CA PRO A 310 20.54 0.52 17.91
C PRO A 310 19.31 0.00 18.67
N ARG A 311 19.07 0.48 19.88
CA ARG A 311 17.92 0.08 20.71
C ARG A 311 16.61 0.59 20.12
N ALA A 312 16.55 1.83 19.63
CA ALA A 312 15.43 2.41 18.95
C ALA A 312 15.04 1.60 17.68
N LEU A 313 16.03 1.25 16.85
CA LEU A 313 15.82 0.45 15.65
C LEU A 313 15.39 -0.98 15.96
N ALA A 314 15.92 -1.59 17.02
CA ALA A 314 15.46 -2.92 17.49
C ALA A 314 14.00 -2.88 17.96
N ARG A 315 13.60 -1.81 18.68
CA ARG A 315 12.21 -1.58 19.07
C ARG A 315 11.30 -1.41 17.87
N TYR A 316 11.70 -0.63 16.88
CA TYR A 316 10.97 -0.48 15.62
C TYR A 316 10.69 -1.84 14.95
N GLN A 317 11.72 -2.66 14.75
CA GLN A 317 11.56 -3.99 14.18
C GLN A 317 10.58 -4.85 14.99
N THR A 318 10.70 -4.86 16.31
CA THR A 318 9.82 -5.63 17.20
C THR A 318 8.35 -5.21 17.06
N LEU A 319 8.08 -3.91 16.99
CA LEU A 319 6.72 -3.39 16.88
C LEU A 319 6.08 -3.65 15.52
N ARG A 320 6.89 -3.76 14.45
CA ARG A 320 6.36 -3.78 13.09
C ARG A 320 6.35 -5.15 12.42
N ARG A 321 7.41 -5.94 12.62
CA ARG A 321 7.64 -7.16 11.83
C ARG A 321 6.50 -8.16 11.90
N ASP A 322 6.04 -8.50 13.10
CA ASP A 322 5.01 -9.53 13.27
C ASP A 322 3.64 -9.06 12.75
N ARG A 323 3.31 -7.76 12.95
CA ARG A 323 2.11 -7.17 12.37
C ARG A 323 2.15 -7.23 10.84
N CYS A 324 3.24 -6.81 10.22
CA CYS A 324 3.40 -6.86 8.77
C CYS A 324 3.35 -8.31 8.23
N ALA A 325 3.99 -9.25 8.90
CA ALA A 325 3.92 -10.67 8.53
C ALA A 325 2.48 -11.21 8.55
N ARG A 326 1.70 -10.85 9.57
CA ARG A 326 0.29 -11.23 9.68
C ARG A 326 -0.55 -10.62 8.55
N ILE A 327 -0.31 -9.36 8.17
CA ILE A 327 -1.01 -8.69 7.07
C ILE A 327 -0.65 -9.34 5.73
N VAL A 328 0.62 -9.64 5.48
CA VAL A 328 1.09 -10.32 4.26
C VAL A 328 0.46 -11.71 4.14
N ALA A 329 0.37 -12.46 5.23
CA ALA A 329 -0.30 -13.76 5.25
C ALA A 329 -1.80 -13.64 4.93
N ALA A 330 -2.48 -12.65 5.51
CA ALA A 330 -3.90 -12.38 5.25
C ALA A 330 -4.15 -11.97 3.79
N ALA A 331 -3.30 -11.14 3.20
CA ALA A 331 -3.37 -10.76 1.79
C ALA A 331 -3.20 -11.98 0.88
N THR A 332 -2.26 -12.88 1.20
CA THR A 332 -2.04 -14.13 0.46
C THR A 332 -3.25 -15.08 0.56
N ALA A 333 -3.90 -15.14 1.73
CA ALA A 333 -5.11 -15.95 1.91
C ALA A 333 -6.29 -15.39 1.09
N ASN A 334 -6.44 -14.06 0.98
CA ASN A 334 -7.47 -13.43 0.16
C ASN A 334 -7.31 -13.78 -1.33
N ALA A 335 -6.10 -13.91 -1.85
CA ALA A 335 -5.85 -14.34 -3.22
C ALA A 335 -6.57 -15.67 -3.53
N ARG A 336 -6.39 -16.66 -2.64
CA ARG A 336 -7.03 -17.97 -2.78
C ARG A 336 -8.54 -17.89 -2.69
N ASN A 337 -9.07 -17.06 -1.79
CA ASN A 337 -10.52 -16.91 -1.57
C ASN A 337 -11.21 -16.25 -2.76
N TYR A 338 -10.55 -15.30 -3.44
CA TYR A 338 -11.10 -14.62 -4.62
C TYR A 338 -11.14 -15.52 -5.87
N HIS A 339 -10.28 -16.54 -5.93
CA HIS A 339 -10.08 -17.41 -7.08
C HIS A 339 -10.75 -18.79 -6.95
N LEU A 340 -11.61 -18.99 -5.96
CA LEU A 340 -12.32 -20.26 -5.77
C LEU A 340 -13.10 -20.68 -7.01
N SER A 341 -13.13 -22.00 -7.25
CA SER A 341 -13.83 -22.63 -8.37
C SER A 341 -14.73 -23.79 -7.92
N GLY A 342 -15.63 -24.22 -8.78
CA GLY A 342 -16.48 -25.41 -8.58
C GLY A 342 -17.27 -25.37 -7.27
N PRO A 343 -17.46 -26.55 -6.60
CA PRO A 343 -18.23 -26.67 -5.36
C PRO A 343 -17.69 -25.81 -4.21
N LYS A 344 -16.37 -25.62 -4.11
CA LYS A 344 -15.74 -24.75 -3.08
C LYS A 344 -16.18 -23.30 -3.22
N ARG A 345 -16.28 -22.78 -4.46
CA ARG A 345 -16.79 -21.43 -4.71
C ARG A 345 -18.25 -21.30 -4.28
N LEU A 346 -19.09 -22.26 -4.67
CA LEU A 346 -20.52 -22.26 -4.32
C LEU A 346 -20.71 -22.24 -2.80
N ALA A 347 -20.05 -23.13 -2.08
CA ALA A 347 -20.11 -23.21 -0.62
C ALA A 347 -19.58 -21.93 0.04
N GLY A 348 -18.42 -21.42 -0.40
CA GLY A 348 -17.83 -20.20 0.14
C GLY A 348 -18.70 -18.97 -0.07
N HIS A 349 -19.22 -18.76 -1.29
CA HIS A 349 -20.12 -17.64 -1.59
C HIS A 349 -21.44 -17.74 -0.82
N THR A 350 -22.00 -18.95 -0.66
CA THR A 350 -23.21 -19.17 0.13
C THR A 350 -22.98 -18.82 1.61
N ALA A 351 -21.86 -19.27 2.18
CA ALA A 351 -21.49 -18.95 3.56
C ALA A 351 -21.30 -17.45 3.77
N LEU A 352 -20.63 -16.76 2.84
CA LEU A 352 -20.44 -15.31 2.88
C LEU A 352 -21.77 -14.55 2.75
N ARG A 353 -22.67 -14.97 1.86
CA ARG A 353 -24.03 -14.36 1.74
C ARG A 353 -24.82 -14.53 3.01
N LEU A 354 -24.74 -15.71 3.65
CA LEU A 354 -25.40 -15.96 4.91
C LEU A 354 -24.83 -15.08 6.04
N ALA A 355 -23.52 -15.02 6.16
CA ALA A 355 -22.83 -14.14 7.11
C ALA A 355 -23.19 -12.67 6.88
N ASN A 356 -23.26 -12.22 5.65
CA ASN A 356 -23.67 -10.86 5.30
C ASN A 356 -25.12 -10.54 5.75
N ARG A 357 -26.03 -11.52 5.69
CA ARG A 357 -27.43 -11.34 6.12
C ARG A 357 -27.59 -11.39 7.65
N LEU A 358 -26.90 -12.34 8.30
CA LEU A 358 -27.13 -12.64 9.72
C LEU A 358 -26.23 -11.85 10.66
N ALA A 359 -25.00 -11.54 10.25
CA ALA A 359 -23.99 -10.92 11.10
C ALA A 359 -23.07 -9.95 10.33
N PRO A 360 -23.61 -8.90 9.67
CA PRO A 360 -22.81 -8.01 8.83
C PRO A 360 -21.69 -7.29 9.61
N ARG A 361 -21.88 -7.02 10.90
CA ARG A 361 -20.84 -6.43 11.75
C ARG A 361 -19.69 -7.40 12.02
N ALA A 362 -19.98 -8.68 12.23
CA ALA A 362 -18.96 -9.69 12.51
C ALA A 362 -17.96 -9.85 11.35
N VAL A 363 -18.39 -9.60 10.12
CA VAL A 363 -17.51 -9.61 8.93
C VAL A 363 -16.47 -8.49 9.02
N PHE A 364 -16.88 -7.28 9.40
CA PHE A 364 -15.93 -6.18 9.58
C PHE A 364 -14.98 -6.46 10.76
N GLU A 365 -15.50 -6.93 11.89
CA GLU A 365 -14.71 -7.21 13.10
C GLU A 365 -13.57 -8.21 12.84
N ARG A 366 -13.72 -9.10 11.86
CA ARG A 366 -12.64 -9.99 11.41
C ARG A 366 -11.40 -9.23 10.90
N PHE A 367 -11.58 -8.00 10.42
CA PHE A 367 -10.52 -7.14 9.91
C PHE A 367 -10.23 -5.94 10.83
N ALA A 368 -10.92 -5.82 11.96
CA ALA A 368 -10.75 -4.72 12.92
C ALA A 368 -9.29 -4.58 13.37
N TRP A 369 -8.57 -5.70 13.58
CA TRP A 369 -7.15 -5.71 13.93
C TRP A 369 -6.23 -5.04 12.88
N VAL A 370 -6.67 -4.91 11.63
CA VAL A 370 -5.97 -4.16 10.58
C VAL A 370 -6.31 -2.68 10.69
N TYR A 371 -7.61 -2.35 10.67
CA TYR A 371 -8.11 -1.00 10.45
C TYR A 371 -8.16 -0.15 11.73
N ASP A 372 -8.41 -0.77 12.88
CA ASP A 372 -8.49 -0.09 14.17
C ASP A 372 -7.12 0.10 14.84
N HIS A 373 -6.06 -0.48 14.26
CA HIS A 373 -4.70 -0.28 14.77
C HIS A 373 -4.33 1.20 14.77
N ASP A 374 -3.83 1.66 15.89
CA ASP A 374 -3.33 3.03 16.06
C ASP A 374 -1.81 3.04 16.18
N PRO A 375 -1.10 3.36 15.07
CA PRO A 375 0.36 3.43 15.08
C PRO A 375 0.88 4.63 15.86
N ILE A 376 0.04 5.63 16.16
CA ILE A 376 0.43 6.81 16.93
C ILE A 376 0.63 6.45 18.40
N ALA A 377 -0.23 5.58 18.94
CA ALA A 377 -0.17 5.16 20.34
C ALA A 377 0.96 4.16 20.64
N VAL A 378 1.60 3.60 19.60
CA VAL A 378 2.61 2.54 19.72
C VAL A 378 4.05 3.08 19.62
N GLY A 379 4.21 4.26 19.02
CA GLY A 379 5.50 4.91 18.76
C GLY A 379 6.12 5.63 19.95
#